data_a1996dddb5c2f4509a6e03d28c91f200
#
_entry.id   a1996dddb5c2f4509a6e03d28c91f200
#
_cell.length_a   1.000
_cell.length_b   1.000
_cell.length_c   1.000
_cell.angle_alpha   90.00
_cell.angle_beta   90.00
_cell.angle_gamma   90.00
#
_symmetry.space_group_name_H-M   'P 1'
#
loop_
_entity.id
_entity.type
_entity.pdbx_description
1 polymer ?
#
loop_
_entity_poly.entity_id
_entity_poly.type
_entity_poly.pdbx_seq_one_letter_code
_entity_poly.pdbx_strand_id
1 'polypeptide(L)'
;MVLPWVLILAAVSEAGEYKLTLPLGLQEHAAHVPDENPLTREKIALGKQLFWDKRWSRNGTIACVSCHDPGHGWADARRLSPVAADRRP
;
A
#
# COMPACT_ATOMS: atom_id res chain seq x y z
N MET A 1 27.96 40.52 -17.57
CA MET A 1 27.81 39.63 -16.41
C MET A 1 27.08 38.38 -16.85
N VAL A 2 27.78 37.28 -16.94
CA VAL A 2 27.20 35.98 -17.33
C VAL A 2 26.83 35.26 -16.04
N LEU A 3 25.52 35.07 -15.80
CA LEU A 3 25.05 34.26 -14.69
C LEU A 3 25.38 32.78 -14.96
N PRO A 4 26.06 32.07 -14.06
CA PRO A 4 26.26 30.65 -14.23
C PRO A 4 24.92 29.95 -14.02
N TRP A 5 24.50 29.19 -15.01
CA TRP A 5 23.39 28.25 -14.90
C TRP A 5 23.79 27.15 -13.93
N VAL A 6 23.31 27.23 -12.72
CA VAL A 6 23.42 26.11 -11.76
C VAL A 6 22.48 25.02 -12.24
N LEU A 7 23.06 24.04 -12.90
CA LEU A 7 22.38 22.77 -13.15
C LEU A 7 22.16 22.10 -11.79
N ILE A 8 20.96 22.25 -11.24
CA ILE A 8 20.50 21.42 -10.15
C ILE A 8 20.24 20.05 -10.78
N LEU A 9 21.24 19.17 -10.71
CA LEU A 9 21.00 17.74 -10.88
C LEU A 9 20.09 17.31 -9.73
N ALA A 10 18.79 17.21 -10.02
CA ALA A 10 17.89 16.45 -9.18
C ALA A 10 18.44 15.02 -9.17
N ALA A 11 19.01 14.59 -8.05
CA ALA A 11 19.34 13.20 -7.83
C ALA A 11 18.03 12.43 -7.89
N VAL A 12 17.78 11.79 -9.01
CA VAL A 12 16.74 10.77 -9.12
C VAL A 12 17.23 9.65 -8.20
N SER A 13 16.70 9.60 -6.99
CA SER A 13 16.86 8.46 -6.12
C SER A 13 16.25 7.28 -6.88
N GLU A 14 17.10 6.44 -7.45
CA GLU A 14 16.66 5.15 -7.95
C GLU A 14 16.11 4.39 -6.74
N ALA A 15 14.79 4.34 -6.63
CA ALA A 15 14.10 3.53 -5.65
C ALA A 15 14.48 2.08 -5.94
N GLY A 16 15.40 1.52 -5.12
CA GLY A 16 15.88 0.16 -5.28
C GLY A 16 14.72 -0.83 -5.18
N GLU A 17 14.74 -1.86 -6.02
CA GLU A 17 13.79 -2.96 -5.95
C GLU A 17 13.76 -3.56 -4.55
N TYR A 18 12.56 -3.71 -3.98
CA TYR A 18 12.35 -4.34 -2.68
C TYR A 18 12.04 -5.82 -2.85
N LYS A 19 12.88 -6.69 -2.28
CA LYS A 19 12.65 -8.13 -2.27
C LYS A 19 11.84 -8.54 -1.04
N LEU A 20 10.70 -9.19 -1.28
CA LEU A 20 9.91 -9.78 -0.22
C LEU A 20 10.61 -10.99 0.37
N THR A 21 10.67 -11.06 1.70
CA THR A 21 11.02 -12.28 2.42
C THR A 21 9.74 -13.03 2.72
N LEU A 22 9.56 -14.17 2.08
CA LEU A 22 8.36 -14.98 2.25
C LEU A 22 8.60 -16.09 3.28
N PRO A 23 7.58 -16.47 4.04
CA PRO A 23 7.64 -17.63 4.93
C PRO A 23 7.95 -18.92 4.16
N LEU A 24 8.54 -19.88 4.86
CA LEU A 24 8.80 -21.21 4.31
C LEU A 24 7.51 -21.84 3.76
N GLY A 25 7.59 -22.38 2.57
CA GLY A 25 6.44 -22.99 1.88
C GLY A 25 5.66 -22.05 0.97
N LEU A 26 5.94 -20.74 0.99
CA LEU A 26 5.29 -19.76 0.11
C LEU A 26 6.17 -19.30 -1.06
N GLN A 27 7.43 -19.73 -1.14
CA GLN A 27 8.38 -19.28 -2.16
C GLN A 27 7.94 -19.58 -3.59
N GLU A 28 7.27 -20.73 -3.80
CA GLU A 28 6.74 -21.14 -5.10
C GLU A 28 5.48 -20.36 -5.51
N HIS A 29 4.78 -19.84 -4.52
CA HIS A 29 3.56 -19.04 -4.68
C HIS A 29 3.79 -17.59 -4.33
N ALA A 30 5.05 -17.14 -4.42
CA ALA A 30 5.41 -15.76 -4.18
C ALA A 30 4.44 -14.81 -4.89
N ALA A 31 4.10 -13.73 -4.22
CA ALA A 31 3.29 -12.68 -4.81
C ALA A 31 3.87 -12.34 -6.20
N HIS A 32 3.07 -12.49 -7.24
CA HIS A 32 3.48 -12.11 -8.58
C HIS A 32 3.68 -10.61 -8.64
N VAL A 33 4.92 -10.20 -8.72
CA VAL A 33 5.30 -8.79 -8.89
C VAL A 33 5.59 -8.60 -10.37
N PRO A 34 4.81 -7.78 -11.09
CA PRO A 34 5.06 -7.53 -12.51
C PRO A 34 6.40 -6.83 -12.72
N ASP A 35 7.14 -7.21 -13.75
CA ASP A 35 8.44 -6.61 -14.08
C ASP A 35 8.33 -5.11 -14.36
N GLU A 36 7.22 -4.70 -14.99
CA GLU A 36 6.92 -3.30 -15.31
C GLU A 36 6.47 -2.47 -14.09
N ASN A 37 6.22 -3.11 -12.95
CA ASN A 37 5.80 -2.44 -11.72
C ASN A 37 6.44 -3.08 -10.49
N PRO A 38 7.77 -3.01 -10.36
CA PRO A 38 8.48 -3.62 -9.25
C PRO A 38 8.10 -3.02 -7.91
N LEU A 39 8.24 -3.80 -6.85
CA LEU A 39 8.09 -3.31 -5.48
C LEU A 39 9.23 -2.39 -5.11
N THR A 40 8.89 -1.28 -4.45
CA THR A 40 9.84 -0.37 -3.83
C THR A 40 9.43 -0.07 -2.39
N ARG A 41 10.37 0.42 -1.57
CA ARG A 41 10.06 0.82 -0.19
C ARG A 41 9.01 1.92 -0.14
N GLU A 42 9.05 2.85 -1.09
CA GLU A 42 8.11 3.97 -1.20
C GLU A 42 6.70 3.48 -1.55
N LYS A 43 6.57 2.53 -2.47
CA LYS A 43 5.28 1.90 -2.80
C LYS A 43 4.70 1.15 -1.60
N ILE A 44 5.54 0.43 -0.85
CA ILE A 44 5.10 -0.28 0.37
C ILE A 44 4.63 0.71 1.43
N ALA A 45 5.37 1.80 1.65
CA ALA A 45 4.98 2.85 2.60
C ALA A 45 3.67 3.53 2.18
N LEU A 46 3.51 3.83 0.89
CA LEU A 46 2.26 4.37 0.35
C LEU A 46 1.11 3.38 0.54
N GLY A 47 1.30 2.12 0.21
CA GLY A 47 0.29 1.07 0.38
C GLY A 47 -0.15 0.93 1.83
N LYS A 48 0.77 1.04 2.78
CA LYS A 48 0.45 1.07 4.20
C LYS A 48 -0.43 2.28 4.57
N GLN A 49 -0.11 3.46 4.07
CA GLN A 49 -0.95 4.64 4.30
C GLN A 49 -2.36 4.46 3.72
N LEU A 50 -2.45 3.95 2.49
CA LEU A 50 -3.74 3.71 1.83
C LEU A 50 -4.60 2.69 2.57
N PHE A 51 -3.99 1.68 3.16
CA PHE A 51 -4.68 0.65 3.93
C PHE A 51 -5.42 1.21 5.16
N TRP A 52 -4.89 2.26 5.78
CA TRP A 52 -5.48 2.93 6.95
C TRP A 52 -6.35 4.13 6.59
N ASP A 53 -6.38 4.55 5.33
CA ASP A 53 -7.02 5.78 4.90
C ASP A 53 -8.50 5.59 4.57
N LYS A 54 -9.37 6.20 5.37
CA LYS A 54 -10.83 6.16 5.19
C LYS A 54 -11.33 6.97 4.00
N ARG A 55 -10.51 7.88 3.44
CA ARG A 55 -10.89 8.73 2.30
C ARG A 55 -11.22 7.95 1.03
N TRP A 56 -10.76 6.68 0.95
CA TRP A 56 -11.07 5.79 -0.17
C TRP A 56 -12.48 5.21 -0.12
N SER A 57 -13.13 5.25 1.02
CA SER A 57 -14.54 4.85 1.10
C SER A 57 -15.45 5.99 0.65
N ARG A 58 -16.61 5.63 0.11
CA ARG A 58 -17.55 6.57 -0.48
C ARG A 58 -17.97 7.70 0.48
N ASN A 59 -18.18 7.37 1.75
CA ASN A 59 -18.59 8.32 2.79
C ASN A 59 -17.50 8.63 3.82
N GLY A 60 -16.26 8.17 3.61
CA GLY A 60 -15.15 8.42 4.51
C GLY A 60 -15.23 7.70 5.86
N THR A 61 -16.02 6.62 5.99
CA THR A 61 -16.26 5.94 7.28
C THR A 61 -15.47 4.66 7.45
N ILE A 62 -15.06 4.00 6.38
CA ILE A 62 -14.36 2.72 6.40
C ILE A 62 -13.03 2.80 5.64
N ALA A 63 -12.04 2.08 6.16
CA ALA A 63 -10.77 1.79 5.49
C ALA A 63 -10.61 0.27 5.33
N CYS A 64 -9.57 -0.17 4.62
CA CYS A 64 -9.26 -1.60 4.53
C CYS A 64 -9.10 -2.24 5.92
N VAL A 65 -8.42 -1.57 6.83
CA VAL A 65 -8.22 -2.01 8.23
C VAL A 65 -9.52 -2.16 9.01
N SER A 66 -10.59 -1.52 8.60
CA SER A 66 -11.89 -1.65 9.29
C SER A 66 -12.44 -3.07 9.23
N CYS A 67 -12.04 -3.85 8.22
CA CYS A 67 -12.41 -5.26 8.05
C CYS A 67 -11.20 -6.19 8.17
N HIS A 68 -10.02 -5.74 7.76
CA HIS A 68 -8.77 -6.50 7.83
C HIS A 68 -7.95 -6.06 9.06
N ASP A 69 -8.37 -6.54 10.24
CA ASP A 69 -7.78 -6.13 11.50
C ASP A 69 -6.48 -6.91 11.80
N PRO A 70 -5.34 -6.22 11.96
CA PRO A 70 -4.08 -6.87 12.31
C PRO A 70 -4.12 -7.60 13.65
N GLY A 71 -4.95 -7.15 14.61
CA GLY A 71 -5.16 -7.81 15.90
C GLY A 71 -5.93 -9.12 15.79
N HIS A 72 -6.54 -9.42 14.66
CA HIS A 72 -7.34 -10.62 14.40
C HIS A 72 -6.84 -11.38 13.15
N GLY A 73 -5.53 -11.43 12.97
CA GLY A 73 -4.92 -12.13 11.84
C GLY A 73 -5.32 -11.54 10.47
N TRP A 74 -5.54 -10.24 10.41
CA TRP A 74 -5.99 -9.51 9.22
C TRP A 74 -7.39 -9.90 8.74
N ALA A 75 -8.21 -10.47 9.63
CA ALA A 75 -9.59 -10.81 9.39
C ALA A 75 -10.53 -9.89 10.18
N ASP A 76 -11.82 -9.93 9.83
CA ASP A 76 -12.86 -9.25 10.61
C ASP A 76 -13.29 -10.15 11.78
N ALA A 77 -13.21 -9.64 13.01
CA ALA A 77 -13.67 -10.34 14.19
C ALA A 77 -15.22 -10.39 14.32
N ARG A 78 -15.90 -9.55 13.56
CA ARG A 78 -17.36 -9.48 13.55
C ARG A 78 -17.94 -10.54 12.62
N ARG A 79 -19.15 -11.00 12.94
CA ARG A 79 -19.88 -11.94 12.08
C ARG A 79 -20.18 -11.34 10.70
N LEU A 80 -20.44 -10.05 10.62
CA LEU A 80 -20.70 -9.31 9.40
C LEU A 80 -19.82 -8.07 9.38
N SER A 81 -19.12 -7.86 8.29
CA SER A 81 -18.32 -6.65 8.07
C SER A 81 -19.20 -5.41 7.93
N PRO A 82 -18.76 -4.23 8.38
CA PRO A 82 -19.48 -2.99 8.15
C PRO A 82 -19.55 -2.68 6.65
N VAL A 83 -20.64 -2.10 6.23
CA VAL A 83 -20.82 -1.55 4.90
C VAL A 83 -21.01 -0.03 5.00
N ALA A 84 -20.68 0.68 3.94
CA ALA A 84 -21.01 2.10 3.86
C ALA A 84 -22.53 2.27 4.04
N ALA A 85 -22.94 3.27 4.81
CA ALA A 85 -24.33 3.44 5.28
C ALA A 85 -25.39 3.50 4.16
N ASP A 86 -24.97 3.80 2.94
CA ASP A 86 -25.82 3.90 1.76
C ASP A 86 -26.05 2.56 1.02
N ARG A 87 -25.46 1.46 1.51
CA ARG A 87 -25.57 0.11 0.90
C ARG A 87 -26.34 -0.88 1.76
N ARG A 88 -27.09 -0.43 2.75
CA ARG A 88 -28.01 -1.32 3.44
C ARG A 88 -29.24 -1.52 2.58
N PRO A 89 -29.66 -2.77 2.37
CA PRO A 89 -30.94 -3.05 1.73
C PRO A 89 -32.10 -2.50 2.55
#